data_7091783b437f4ff47e59bb8b76238b0d
#
_entry.id   7091783b437f4ff47e59bb8b76238b0d
#
_cell.length_a   1.000
_cell.length_b   1.000
_cell.length_c   1.000
_cell.angle_alpha   90.00
_cell.angle_beta   90.00
_cell.angle_gamma   90.00
#
_symmetry.space_group_name_H-M   'P 1'
#
loop_
_entity.id
_entity.type
_entity.pdbx_description
1 polymer ?
#
loop_
_entity_poly.entity_id
_entity_poly.type
_entity_poly.pdbx_seq_one_letter_code
_entity_poly.pdbx_strand_id
1 'polypeptide(L)'
;VMGDILEDEYAAGPFRLLMHCYTSGPELARRAAALGAWFSVSGIATFKAAEDVRALVREMPAERIIVETDCPYLAPVPHRGRRNEPAYLPDVLAKLAELRGWSFAEAEQRTQEAFFALFDRIPRP
;
A
#
# COMPACT_ATOMS: atom_id res chain seq x y z
N VAL A 1 -1.78 -12.21 -17.30
CA VAL A 1 -2.16 -13.48 -16.64
C VAL A 1 -2.81 -13.22 -15.28
N MET A 2 -2.11 -12.57 -14.34
CA MET A 2 -2.70 -12.29 -13.02
C MET A 2 -3.95 -11.40 -13.12
N GLY A 3 -3.90 -10.35 -13.95
CA GLY A 3 -5.03 -9.47 -14.16
C GLY A 3 -6.26 -10.20 -14.72
N ASP A 4 -6.06 -11.10 -15.66
CA ASP A 4 -7.14 -11.88 -16.25
C ASP A 4 -7.80 -12.78 -15.21
N ILE A 5 -7.00 -13.45 -14.39
CA ILE A 5 -7.51 -14.30 -13.30
C ILE A 5 -8.32 -13.47 -12.30
N LEU A 6 -7.82 -12.30 -11.88
CA LEU A 6 -8.54 -11.45 -10.94
C LEU A 6 -9.87 -10.96 -11.49
N GLU A 7 -9.91 -10.57 -12.76
CA GLU A 7 -11.13 -10.10 -13.41
C GLU A 7 -12.16 -11.23 -13.57
N ASP A 8 -11.73 -12.41 -14.01
CA ASP A 8 -12.59 -13.57 -14.17
C ASP A 8 -13.18 -14.03 -12.83
N GLU A 9 -12.35 -14.15 -11.79
CA GLU A 9 -12.81 -14.57 -10.46
C GLU A 9 -13.70 -13.50 -9.82
N TYR A 10 -13.39 -12.22 -10.01
CA TYR A 10 -14.23 -11.13 -9.49
C TYR A 10 -15.61 -11.10 -10.17
N ALA A 11 -15.68 -11.37 -11.49
CA ALA A 11 -16.93 -11.45 -12.22
C ALA A 11 -17.78 -12.65 -11.78
N ALA A 12 -17.14 -13.76 -11.42
CA ALA A 12 -17.82 -14.96 -10.90
C ALA A 12 -18.39 -14.73 -9.49
N GLY A 13 -17.73 -13.93 -8.66
CA GLY A 13 -18.20 -13.58 -7.31
C GLY A 13 -17.34 -12.48 -6.70
N PRO A 14 -17.86 -11.24 -6.58
CA PRO A 14 -17.07 -10.11 -6.06
C PRO A 14 -16.47 -10.38 -4.68
N PHE A 15 -15.20 -10.02 -4.50
CA PHE A 15 -14.46 -10.16 -3.25
C PHE A 15 -13.63 -8.91 -2.97
N ARG A 16 -13.18 -8.75 -1.73
CA ARG A 16 -12.23 -7.69 -1.38
C ARG A 16 -10.83 -8.12 -1.72
N LEU A 17 -10.11 -7.24 -2.43
CA LEU A 17 -8.78 -7.51 -2.95
C LEU A 17 -7.77 -6.58 -2.29
N LEU A 18 -6.71 -7.15 -1.73
CA LEU A 18 -5.53 -6.41 -1.27
C LEU A 18 -4.32 -6.79 -2.11
N MET A 19 -3.77 -5.83 -2.82
CA MET A 19 -2.48 -5.94 -3.51
C MET A 19 -1.37 -5.65 -2.49
N HIS A 20 -0.94 -6.71 -1.80
CA HIS A 20 -0.01 -6.63 -0.67
C HIS A 20 1.43 -6.36 -1.14
N CYS A 21 2.11 -5.44 -0.46
CA CYS A 21 3.49 -5.04 -0.77
C CYS A 21 3.69 -4.82 -2.27
N TYR A 22 2.82 -3.98 -2.86
CA TYR A 22 2.70 -3.91 -4.30
C TYR A 22 3.93 -3.30 -4.97
N THR A 23 4.60 -4.07 -5.81
CA THR A 23 5.79 -3.70 -6.55
C THR A 23 5.74 -4.13 -8.03
N SER A 24 4.61 -4.66 -8.46
CA SER A 24 4.39 -5.07 -9.86
C SER A 24 4.09 -3.86 -10.77
N GLY A 25 3.90 -4.09 -12.07
CA GLY A 25 3.75 -3.02 -13.04
C GLY A 25 2.46 -2.20 -12.93
N PRO A 26 2.40 -1.04 -13.62
CA PRO A 26 1.26 -0.12 -13.55
C PRO A 26 -0.02 -0.67 -14.18
N GLU A 27 0.09 -1.56 -15.16
CA GLU A 27 -1.07 -2.16 -15.82
C GLU A 27 -1.90 -2.99 -14.83
N LEU A 28 -1.26 -3.90 -14.11
CA LEU A 28 -1.94 -4.71 -13.10
C LEU A 28 -2.54 -3.82 -11.99
N ALA A 29 -1.83 -2.77 -11.59
CA ALA A 29 -2.34 -1.82 -10.60
C ALA A 29 -3.65 -1.15 -11.04
N ARG A 30 -3.71 -0.70 -12.29
CA ARG A 30 -4.94 -0.08 -12.85
C ARG A 30 -6.10 -1.07 -12.91
N ARG A 31 -5.84 -2.30 -13.37
CA ARG A 31 -6.84 -3.35 -13.45
C ARG A 31 -7.37 -3.73 -12.06
N ALA A 32 -6.47 -3.93 -11.09
CA ALA A 32 -6.86 -4.19 -9.70
C ALA A 32 -7.64 -3.02 -9.09
N ALA A 33 -7.21 -1.78 -9.32
CA ALA A 33 -7.92 -0.59 -8.85
C ALA A 33 -9.34 -0.50 -9.41
N ALA A 34 -9.54 -0.88 -10.68
CA ALA A 34 -10.86 -0.93 -11.31
C ALA A 34 -11.79 -1.96 -10.63
N LEU A 35 -11.24 -3.01 -10.03
CA LEU A 35 -11.97 -3.98 -9.21
C LEU A 35 -12.15 -3.53 -7.75
N GLY A 36 -11.72 -2.34 -7.40
CA GLY A 36 -11.83 -1.81 -6.06
C GLY A 36 -10.76 -2.28 -5.09
N ALA A 37 -9.59 -2.68 -5.58
CA ALA A 37 -8.50 -3.17 -4.74
C ALA A 37 -7.95 -2.12 -3.78
N TRP A 38 -7.55 -2.58 -2.60
CA TRP A 38 -6.63 -1.85 -1.71
C TRP A 38 -5.19 -2.17 -2.08
N PHE A 39 -4.28 -1.27 -1.74
CA PHE A 39 -2.85 -1.42 -1.96
C PHE A 39 -2.10 -1.17 -0.66
N SER A 40 -1.12 -2.01 -0.34
CA SER A 40 -0.24 -1.75 0.80
C SER A 40 1.14 -1.28 0.35
N VAL A 41 1.64 -0.28 1.05
CA VAL A 41 2.94 0.36 0.81
C VAL A 41 3.91 -0.03 1.91
N SER A 42 5.07 -0.56 1.51
CA SER A 42 6.14 -0.99 2.41
C SER A 42 7.33 -0.03 2.38
N GLY A 43 8.36 -0.35 3.15
CA GLY A 43 9.62 0.39 3.17
C GLY A 43 10.32 0.51 1.83
N ILE A 44 9.99 -0.32 0.84
CA ILE A 44 10.55 -0.23 -0.52
C ILE A 44 10.34 1.17 -1.13
N ALA A 45 9.21 1.82 -0.84
CA ALA A 45 8.94 3.18 -1.35
C ALA A 45 10.00 4.21 -0.92
N THR A 46 10.74 3.94 0.15
CA THR A 46 11.82 4.82 0.63
C THR A 46 13.16 4.55 -0.07
N PHE A 47 13.30 3.45 -0.80
CA PHE A 47 14.59 3.02 -1.37
C PHE A 47 14.99 3.89 -2.55
N LYS A 48 16.29 4.18 -2.64
CA LYS A 48 16.84 5.07 -3.68
C LYS A 48 16.46 4.64 -5.10
N ALA A 49 16.54 3.34 -5.39
CA ALA A 49 16.31 2.79 -6.73
C ALA A 49 14.83 2.43 -7.03
N ALA A 50 13.88 2.78 -6.16
CA ALA A 50 12.48 2.36 -6.27
C ALA A 50 11.56 3.47 -6.82
N GLU A 51 12.02 4.22 -7.84
CA GLU A 51 11.18 5.28 -8.43
C GLU A 51 9.94 4.74 -9.15
N ASP A 52 10.01 3.57 -9.72
CA ASP A 52 8.88 2.86 -10.30
C ASP A 52 7.78 2.57 -9.25
N VAL A 53 8.18 2.13 -8.05
CA VAL A 53 7.24 1.93 -6.92
C VAL A 53 6.65 3.27 -6.47
N ARG A 54 7.46 4.31 -6.35
CA ARG A 54 6.97 5.65 -5.98
C ARG A 54 5.97 6.20 -7.00
N ALA A 55 6.20 5.98 -8.29
CA ALA A 55 5.25 6.37 -9.33
C ALA A 55 3.90 5.68 -9.16
N LEU A 56 3.90 4.39 -8.84
CA LEU A 56 2.67 3.65 -8.54
C LEU A 56 1.95 4.20 -7.31
N VAL A 57 2.68 4.50 -6.24
CA VAL A 57 2.10 5.07 -5.01
C VAL A 57 1.40 6.40 -5.28
N ARG A 58 1.95 7.22 -6.17
CA ARG A 58 1.31 8.50 -6.54
C ARG A 58 -0.03 8.32 -7.27
N GLU A 59 -0.21 7.21 -7.96
CA GLU A 59 -1.40 6.92 -8.78
C GLU A 59 -2.45 6.04 -8.06
N MET A 60 -2.12 5.41 -6.95
CA MET A 60 -3.04 4.55 -6.20
C MET A 60 -4.28 5.33 -5.74
N PRO A 61 -5.48 4.69 -5.67
CA PRO A 61 -6.67 5.32 -5.10
C PRO A 61 -6.42 5.80 -3.67
N ALA A 62 -6.64 7.09 -3.43
CA ALA A 62 -6.28 7.75 -2.15
C ALA A 62 -6.95 7.10 -0.93
N GLU A 63 -8.17 6.61 -1.07
CA GLU A 63 -8.96 6.00 0.01
C GLU A 63 -8.71 4.51 0.20
N ARG A 64 -7.79 3.91 -0.57
CA ARG A 64 -7.51 2.47 -0.54
C ARG A 64 -6.03 2.16 -0.39
N ILE A 65 -5.30 3.03 0.26
CA ILE A 65 -3.88 2.83 0.57
C ILE A 65 -3.75 2.53 2.06
N ILE A 66 -3.05 1.44 2.38
CA ILE A 66 -2.59 1.11 3.73
C ILE A 66 -1.08 1.01 3.74
N VAL A 67 -0.49 1.04 4.91
CA VAL A 67 0.96 0.88 5.08
C VAL A 67 1.28 -0.39 5.83
N GLU A 68 2.46 -0.93 5.58
CA GLU A 68 2.94 -2.17 6.18
C GLU A 68 4.42 -2.13 6.46
N THR A 69 4.91 -3.07 7.25
CA THR A 69 6.34 -3.18 7.58
C THR A 69 7.05 -4.28 6.80
N ASP A 70 6.43 -5.43 6.63
CA ASP A 70 7.06 -6.67 6.15
C ASP A 70 8.26 -7.12 7.01
N CYS A 71 8.21 -6.80 8.32
CA CYS A 71 9.28 -7.19 9.26
C CYS A 71 9.60 -8.69 9.19
N PRO A 72 10.85 -9.09 9.32
CA PRO A 72 12.05 -8.30 9.60
C PRO A 72 12.74 -7.73 8.35
N TYR A 73 12.10 -7.79 7.20
CA TYR A 73 12.60 -7.35 5.90
C TYR A 73 12.20 -5.90 5.60
N LEU A 74 12.79 -5.33 4.54
CA LEU A 74 12.39 -4.06 3.94
C LEU A 74 12.44 -2.85 4.89
N ALA A 75 13.43 -2.79 5.79
CA ALA A 75 13.60 -1.65 6.69
C ALA A 75 13.65 -0.34 5.87
N PRO A 76 12.78 0.64 6.19
CA PRO A 76 12.74 1.91 5.46
C PRO A 76 13.97 2.77 5.73
N VAL A 77 14.31 3.67 4.82
CA VAL A 77 15.30 4.70 5.09
C VAL A 77 14.80 5.57 6.27
N PRO A 78 15.62 5.90 7.26
CA PRO A 78 17.09 5.77 7.34
C PRO A 78 17.60 4.45 7.93
N HIS A 79 16.76 3.47 8.16
CA HIS A 79 17.10 2.20 8.82
C HIS A 79 17.50 1.08 7.83
N ARG A 80 17.58 1.38 6.55
CA ARG A 80 17.91 0.38 5.53
C ARG A 80 19.23 -0.34 5.85
N GLY A 81 19.23 -1.67 5.63
CA GLY A 81 20.37 -2.53 5.97
C GLY A 81 20.34 -3.07 7.39
N ARG A 82 19.37 -2.65 8.19
CA ARG A 82 19.10 -3.19 9.54
C ARG A 82 17.90 -4.12 9.51
N ARG A 83 17.72 -4.87 10.59
CA ARG A 83 16.49 -5.63 10.82
C ARG A 83 15.31 -4.65 10.96
N ASN A 84 14.27 -4.85 10.16
CA ASN A 84 13.05 -4.04 10.27
C ASN A 84 12.23 -4.43 11.51
N GLU A 85 11.48 -3.47 12.02
CA GLU A 85 10.59 -3.64 13.18
C GLU A 85 9.37 -2.71 13.05
N PRO A 86 8.25 -3.00 13.75
CA PRO A 86 7.05 -2.17 13.67
C PRO A 86 7.26 -0.70 14.02
N ALA A 87 8.23 -0.40 14.88
CA ALA A 87 8.57 0.96 15.29
C ALA A 87 9.03 1.85 14.11
N TYR A 88 9.41 1.24 12.97
CA TYR A 88 9.82 1.99 11.76
C TYR A 88 8.65 2.29 10.81
N LEU A 89 7.44 1.85 11.11
CA LEU A 89 6.27 2.16 10.28
C LEU A 89 6.07 3.67 10.04
N PRO A 90 6.31 4.56 11.00
CA PRO A 90 6.22 6.01 10.77
C PRO A 90 7.07 6.51 9.61
N ASP A 91 8.23 5.91 9.34
CA ASP A 91 9.09 6.30 8.21
C ASP A 91 8.43 5.96 6.86
N VAL A 92 7.72 4.83 6.78
CA VAL A 92 6.92 4.46 5.60
C VAL A 92 5.76 5.44 5.42
N LEU A 93 5.08 5.77 6.50
CA LEU A 93 3.94 6.70 6.47
C LEU A 93 4.39 8.12 6.07
N ALA A 94 5.53 8.57 6.57
CA ALA A 94 6.11 9.86 6.20
C ALA A 94 6.43 9.92 4.69
N LYS A 95 6.96 8.83 4.14
CA LYS A 95 7.22 8.74 2.69
C LYS A 95 5.93 8.75 1.87
N LEU A 96 4.92 8.04 2.31
CA LEU A 96 3.60 8.08 1.67
C LEU A 96 3.02 9.49 1.66
N ALA A 97 3.09 10.19 2.79
CA ALA A 97 2.62 11.57 2.92
C ALA A 97 3.34 12.48 1.93
N GLU A 98 4.67 12.40 1.86
CA GLU A 98 5.50 13.15 0.90
C GLU A 98 5.06 12.90 -0.55
N LEU A 99 4.90 11.63 -0.93
CA LEU A 99 4.55 11.24 -2.30
C LEU A 99 3.15 11.71 -2.72
N ARG A 100 2.22 11.79 -1.77
CA ARG A 100 0.84 12.18 -2.03
C ARG A 100 0.55 13.65 -1.78
N GLY A 101 1.53 14.41 -1.27
CA GLY A 101 1.32 15.80 -0.90
C GLY A 101 0.40 15.99 0.31
N TRP A 102 0.36 15.00 1.20
CA TRP A 102 -0.41 15.04 2.44
C TRP A 102 0.45 15.44 3.62
N SER A 103 -0.17 16.02 4.65
CA SER A 103 0.48 16.10 5.96
C SER A 103 0.62 14.70 6.57
N PHE A 104 1.51 14.54 7.54
CA PHE A 104 1.64 13.27 8.26
C PHE A 104 0.32 12.86 8.93
N ALA A 105 -0.36 13.82 9.58
CA ALA A 105 -1.65 13.58 10.22
C ALA A 105 -2.73 13.16 9.21
N GLU A 106 -2.76 13.75 8.02
CA GLU A 106 -3.67 13.36 6.95
C GLU A 106 -3.38 11.95 6.45
N ALA A 107 -2.11 11.61 6.25
CA ALA A 107 -1.70 10.27 5.84
C ALA A 107 -2.09 9.23 6.90
N GLU A 108 -1.88 9.52 8.17
CA GLU A 108 -2.29 8.66 9.28
C GLU A 108 -3.80 8.42 9.27
N GLN A 109 -4.60 9.47 9.18
CA GLN A 109 -6.05 9.37 9.13
C GLN A 109 -6.52 8.57 7.92
N ARG A 110 -6.03 8.89 6.72
CA ARG A 110 -6.44 8.22 5.48
C ARG A 110 -6.11 6.73 5.48
N THR A 111 -4.92 6.35 5.93
CA THR A 111 -4.50 4.95 5.99
C THR A 111 -5.27 4.19 7.06
N GLN A 112 -5.59 4.81 8.18
CA GLN A 112 -6.43 4.23 9.22
C GLN A 112 -7.86 3.99 8.70
N GLU A 113 -8.45 4.94 8.03
CA GLU A 113 -9.79 4.78 7.44
C GLU A 113 -9.80 3.68 6.37
N ALA A 114 -8.79 3.64 5.50
CA ALA A 114 -8.63 2.59 4.50
C ALA A 114 -8.50 1.20 5.14
N PHE A 115 -7.73 1.09 6.23
CA PHE A 115 -7.58 -0.15 6.98
C PHE A 115 -8.91 -0.69 7.50
N PHE A 116 -9.69 0.16 8.17
CA PHE A 116 -10.98 -0.26 8.73
C PHE A 116 -12.06 -0.47 7.67
N ALA A 117 -11.93 0.15 6.50
CA ALA A 117 -12.80 -0.13 5.36
C ALA A 117 -12.52 -1.50 4.75
N LEU A 118 -11.25 -1.90 4.66
CA LEU A 118 -10.84 -3.23 4.19
C LEU A 118 -11.16 -4.32 5.22
N PHE A 119 -10.77 -4.09 6.47
CA PHE A 119 -10.94 -5.03 7.58
C PHE A 119 -12.12 -4.62 8.47
N ASP A 120 -13.31 -4.58 7.90
CA ASP A 120 -14.53 -4.04 8.53
C ASP A 120 -15.07 -4.87 9.71
N ARG A 121 -14.52 -6.06 9.92
CA ARG A 121 -14.84 -6.90 11.10
C ARG A 121 -13.98 -6.56 12.31
N ILE A 122 -12.95 -5.74 12.14
CA ILE A 122 -12.13 -5.26 13.25
C ILE A 122 -12.82 -4.02 13.83
N PRO A 123 -13.18 -4.03 15.13
CA PRO A 123 -13.80 -2.87 15.74
C PRO A 123 -12.82 -1.69 15.78
N ARG A 124 -13.34 -0.50 15.53
CA ARG A 124 -12.56 0.74 15.69
C ARG A 124 -12.35 0.99 17.19
N PRO A 125 -11.13 1.44 17.59
CA PRO A 125 -10.88 1.80 18.98
C PRO A 125 -11.67 3.03 19.41
#